data_e26bfb97005d6691a4c5aac342025c1d
#
_entry.id   e26bfb97005d6691a4c5aac342025c1d
#
_cell.length_a   1.000
_cell.length_b   1.000
_cell.length_c   1.000
_cell.angle_alpha   90.00
_cell.angle_beta   90.00
_cell.angle_gamma   90.00
#
_symmetry.space_group_name_H-M   'P 1'
#
loop_
_entity.id
_entity.type
_entity.pdbx_description
1 polymer ?
#
loop_
_entity_poly.entity_id
_entity_poly.type
_entity_poly.pdbx_seq_one_letter_code
_entity_poly.pdbx_strand_id
1 'polypeptide(L)'
;MTTSPSATGTTAPGATAPGATAPADGLGGPLPHTLLTAIAPATWGTFYVVTTELLPPGHPLFAGLLRALPAGLIALAIGRTLPRGSAWWGRAAVLGVLNIGLTFPFLAVAAERLPGGVAATLAAAQPLVVALLATAVLRERLSAWRLAWGVAGMLGVGLVVIGPAASFDPVGIAAGLGSAASMALGVTLTRRWGRPPGVGPTAFAGWQLTAGGLFLLPVTFLAEGTPPPIDGPALVGYVWLGLVGGLLAFVLWFRGLTSLPVTSVAVLVLLSPLVAAVLGAVVLGQTLGPTQLVGFGLALAAIVAGQLPAPRRGGGRGGGG
;
A
#
# COMPACT_ATOMS: atom_id res chain seq x y z
N MET A 1 38.36 -7.52 -72.49
CA MET A 1 38.79 -6.38 -71.70
C MET A 1 37.56 -5.73 -71.13
N THR A 2 37.16 -6.10 -69.88
CA THR A 2 36.18 -5.37 -69.15
C THR A 2 36.46 -5.63 -67.65
N THR A 3 36.92 -4.61 -67.02
CA THR A 3 37.29 -4.54 -65.57
C THR A 3 36.04 -4.38 -64.69
N SER A 4 35.82 -5.28 -63.73
CA SER A 4 34.85 -5.13 -62.65
C SER A 4 35.38 -4.15 -61.61
N PRO A 5 34.53 -3.28 -61.01
CA PRO A 5 34.87 -2.55 -59.81
C PRO A 5 34.40 -3.29 -58.57
N SER A 6 35.29 -3.32 -57.63
CA SER A 6 35.19 -3.79 -56.25
C SER A 6 34.11 -3.06 -55.47
N ALA A 7 33.19 -3.79 -54.80
CA ALA A 7 32.20 -3.25 -53.86
C ALA A 7 32.81 -3.13 -52.48
N THR A 8 33.00 -1.91 -52.01
CA THR A 8 33.34 -1.56 -50.65
C THR A 8 32.10 -1.71 -49.76
N GLY A 9 32.15 -2.66 -48.82
CA GLY A 9 31.12 -2.86 -47.80
C GLY A 9 31.12 -1.73 -46.81
N THR A 10 30.03 -0.97 -46.76
CA THR A 10 29.73 0.03 -45.73
C THR A 10 29.04 -0.69 -44.57
N THR A 11 29.75 -0.85 -43.46
CA THR A 11 29.16 -1.28 -42.20
C THR A 11 28.27 -0.19 -41.64
N ALA A 12 26.96 -0.47 -41.55
CA ALA A 12 25.99 0.40 -40.86
C ALA A 12 26.30 0.47 -39.35
N PRO A 13 26.19 1.65 -38.73
CA PRO A 13 26.34 1.78 -37.27
C PRO A 13 25.16 1.08 -36.56
N GLY A 14 25.49 0.25 -35.59
CA GLY A 14 24.54 -0.49 -34.79
C GLY A 14 23.48 0.43 -34.16
N ALA A 15 22.22 0.04 -34.36
CA ALA A 15 21.07 0.63 -33.66
C ALA A 15 21.20 0.30 -32.18
N THR A 16 21.60 1.29 -31.38
CA THR A 16 21.48 1.26 -29.93
C THR A 16 20.00 1.17 -29.56
N ALA A 17 19.62 0.09 -28.89
CA ALA A 17 18.30 -0.06 -28.32
C ALA A 17 17.97 1.18 -27.44
N PRO A 18 16.72 1.69 -27.47
CA PRO A 18 16.35 2.83 -26.63
C PRO A 18 16.54 2.44 -25.19
N GLY A 19 17.54 3.05 -24.55
CA GLY A 19 17.83 2.88 -23.14
C GLY A 19 16.61 3.20 -22.30
N ALA A 20 16.29 2.32 -21.38
CA ALA A 20 15.33 2.59 -20.33
C ALA A 20 15.70 3.93 -19.66
N THR A 21 14.89 4.95 -19.89
CA THR A 21 15.04 6.25 -19.24
C THR A 21 14.96 6.03 -17.74
N ALA A 22 16.07 6.27 -17.04
CA ALA A 22 16.12 6.31 -15.60
C ALA A 22 15.05 7.31 -15.09
N PRO A 23 14.37 7.03 -13.97
CA PRO A 23 13.40 7.96 -13.43
C PRO A 23 14.09 9.28 -13.11
N ALA A 24 13.48 10.39 -13.57
CA ALA A 24 13.99 11.77 -13.47
C ALA A 24 14.02 12.35 -12.04
N ASP A 25 13.98 11.49 -11.02
CA ASP A 25 13.74 11.89 -9.63
C ASP A 25 15.02 12.10 -8.79
N GLY A 26 16.22 12.10 -9.37
CA GLY A 26 17.47 12.41 -8.64
C GLY A 26 17.86 11.47 -7.49
N LEU A 27 17.04 10.47 -7.18
CA LEU A 27 17.29 9.47 -6.15
C LEU A 27 17.92 8.24 -6.79
N GLY A 28 19.24 8.16 -6.74
CA GLY A 28 20.00 7.03 -7.26
C GLY A 28 19.76 5.76 -6.44
N GLY A 29 19.16 4.73 -7.07
CA GLY A 29 18.99 3.40 -6.50
C GLY A 29 17.64 3.13 -5.81
N PRO A 30 17.32 1.85 -5.51
CA PRO A 30 16.03 1.45 -4.95
C PRO A 30 15.86 1.80 -3.46
N LEU A 31 16.94 1.93 -2.70
CA LEU A 31 16.90 2.15 -1.25
C LEU A 31 16.19 3.45 -0.85
N PRO A 32 16.50 4.64 -1.42
CA PRO A 32 15.79 5.87 -1.09
C PRO A 32 14.29 5.79 -1.41
N HIS A 33 13.91 5.17 -2.52
CA HIS A 33 12.51 4.97 -2.88
C HIS A 33 11.79 4.06 -1.88
N THR A 34 12.45 2.98 -1.43
CA THR A 34 11.90 2.06 -0.41
C THR A 34 11.71 2.78 0.93
N LEU A 35 12.70 3.53 1.40
CA LEU A 35 12.62 4.27 2.66
C LEU A 35 11.51 5.33 2.63
N LEU A 36 11.40 6.12 1.56
CA LEU A 36 10.34 7.09 1.40
C LEU A 36 8.95 6.42 1.35
N THR A 37 8.84 5.29 0.68
CA THR A 37 7.57 4.54 0.61
C THR A 37 7.19 3.95 1.97
N ALA A 38 8.16 3.51 2.76
CA ALA A 38 7.97 2.94 4.10
C ALA A 38 7.39 3.96 5.11
N ILE A 39 7.58 5.27 4.90
CA ILE A 39 6.96 6.31 5.72
C ILE A 39 5.44 6.18 5.70
N ALA A 40 4.83 5.84 4.57
CA ALA A 40 3.38 5.71 4.47
C ALA A 40 2.81 4.64 5.42
N PRO A 41 3.21 3.36 5.36
CA PRO A 41 2.71 2.37 6.31
C PRO A 41 3.14 2.64 7.76
N ALA A 42 4.28 3.29 7.99
CA ALA A 42 4.66 3.71 9.34
C ALA A 42 3.68 4.75 9.91
N THR A 43 3.30 5.76 9.12
CA THR A 43 2.28 6.74 9.53
C THR A 43 0.89 6.10 9.67
N TRP A 44 0.55 5.10 8.87
CA TRP A 44 -0.70 4.36 9.05
C TRP A 44 -0.72 3.56 10.36
N GLY A 45 0.43 3.13 10.87
CA GLY A 45 0.54 2.50 12.19
C GLY A 45 0.15 3.43 13.35
N THR A 46 0.23 4.76 13.18
CA THR A 46 -0.24 5.72 14.19
C THR A 46 -1.76 5.81 14.29
N PHE A 47 -2.48 5.30 13.27
CA PHE A 47 -3.93 5.40 13.17
C PHE A 47 -4.63 4.87 14.42
N TYR A 48 -4.18 3.70 14.94
CA TYR A 48 -4.78 3.10 16.12
C TYR A 48 -4.72 4.04 17.33
N VAL A 49 -3.52 4.49 17.70
CA VAL A 49 -3.35 5.37 18.88
C VAL A 49 -4.09 6.69 18.69
N VAL A 50 -4.03 7.30 17.52
CA VAL A 50 -4.75 8.55 17.24
C VAL A 50 -6.26 8.37 17.36
N THR A 51 -6.81 7.26 16.84
CA THR A 51 -8.26 7.02 16.90
C THR A 51 -8.73 6.69 18.30
N THR A 52 -7.96 5.94 19.09
CA THR A 52 -8.36 5.57 20.46
C THR A 52 -8.22 6.70 21.46
N GLU A 53 -7.17 7.53 21.32
CA GLU A 53 -6.84 8.57 22.31
C GLU A 53 -7.42 9.94 21.98
N LEU A 54 -7.65 10.25 20.70
CA LEU A 54 -8.01 11.59 20.28
C LEU A 54 -9.40 11.69 19.63
N LEU A 55 -9.93 10.61 19.05
CA LEU A 55 -11.17 10.70 18.29
C LEU A 55 -12.40 10.20 19.07
N PRO A 56 -13.59 10.75 18.80
CA PRO A 56 -14.84 10.24 19.35
C PRO A 56 -15.06 8.77 18.95
N PRO A 57 -15.42 7.87 19.88
CA PRO A 57 -15.65 6.47 19.59
C PRO A 57 -16.89 6.25 18.71
N GLY A 58 -16.96 5.10 18.02
CA GLY A 58 -18.13 4.69 17.24
C GLY A 58 -18.27 5.33 15.87
N HIS A 59 -17.27 6.07 15.37
CA HIS A 59 -17.31 6.77 14.06
C HIS A 59 -16.09 6.46 13.19
N PRO A 60 -15.75 5.19 12.94
CA PRO A 60 -14.56 4.81 12.17
C PRO A 60 -14.63 5.23 10.68
N LEU A 61 -15.84 5.25 10.07
CA LEU A 61 -16.00 5.69 8.69
C LEU A 61 -15.86 7.20 8.56
N PHE A 62 -16.33 7.95 9.56
CA PHE A 62 -16.14 9.41 9.61
C PHE A 62 -14.66 9.76 9.71
N ALA A 63 -13.89 9.04 10.52
CA ALA A 63 -12.42 9.17 10.56
C ALA A 63 -11.78 8.86 9.19
N GLY A 64 -12.23 7.81 8.53
CA GLY A 64 -11.81 7.46 7.17
C GLY A 64 -12.16 8.53 6.14
N LEU A 65 -13.37 9.10 6.20
CA LEU A 65 -13.83 10.18 5.32
C LEU A 65 -12.98 11.44 5.48
N LEU A 66 -12.77 11.89 6.73
CA LEU A 66 -11.95 13.08 7.03
C LEU A 66 -10.47 12.87 6.71
N ARG A 67 -9.99 11.64 6.76
CA ARG A 67 -8.65 11.29 6.30
C ARG A 67 -8.51 11.37 4.77
N ALA A 68 -9.55 10.98 4.02
CA ALA A 68 -9.48 10.84 2.56
C ALA A 68 -9.90 12.11 1.82
N LEU A 69 -11.10 12.63 2.07
CA LEU A 69 -11.69 13.69 1.25
C LEU A 69 -10.96 15.04 1.36
N PRO A 70 -10.70 15.59 2.56
CA PRO A 70 -9.95 16.83 2.69
C PRO A 70 -8.52 16.71 2.12
N ALA A 71 -7.84 15.60 2.42
CA ALA A 71 -6.50 15.31 1.89
C ALA A 71 -6.48 15.26 0.37
N GLY A 72 -7.50 14.64 -0.23
CA GLY A 72 -7.68 14.57 -1.68
C GLY A 72 -7.88 15.95 -2.31
N LEU A 73 -8.76 16.76 -1.74
CA LEU A 73 -9.01 18.12 -2.21
C LEU A 73 -7.76 19.01 -2.10
N ILE A 74 -7.03 18.94 -0.99
CA ILE A 74 -5.75 19.63 -0.80
C ILE A 74 -4.73 19.16 -1.84
N ALA A 75 -4.61 17.82 -2.05
CA ALA A 75 -3.71 17.27 -3.05
C ALA A 75 -4.05 17.73 -4.47
N LEU A 76 -5.34 17.87 -4.81
CA LEU A 76 -5.79 18.41 -6.08
C LEU A 76 -5.46 19.90 -6.22
N ALA A 77 -5.67 20.68 -5.16
CA ALA A 77 -5.34 22.12 -5.14
C ALA A 77 -3.84 22.36 -5.32
N ILE A 78 -2.98 21.53 -4.71
CA ILE A 78 -1.52 21.60 -4.86
C ILE A 78 -1.10 21.10 -6.24
N GLY A 79 -1.60 19.94 -6.66
CA GLY A 79 -1.20 19.29 -7.92
C GLY A 79 -1.75 19.96 -9.17
N ARG A 80 -2.82 20.73 -9.05
CA ARG A 80 -3.47 21.54 -10.10
C ARG A 80 -3.70 20.81 -11.42
N THR A 81 -3.83 19.49 -11.36
CA THR A 81 -3.99 18.65 -12.55
C THR A 81 -5.15 17.69 -12.32
N LEU A 82 -6.18 17.81 -13.17
CA LEU A 82 -7.34 16.91 -13.18
C LEU A 82 -7.16 15.79 -14.22
N PRO A 83 -7.89 14.66 -14.07
CA PRO A 83 -7.90 13.62 -15.09
C PRO A 83 -8.31 14.18 -16.45
N ARG A 84 -7.59 13.78 -17.50
CA ARG A 84 -7.89 14.18 -18.89
C ARG A 84 -8.49 13.01 -19.64
N GLY A 85 -9.64 13.24 -20.28
CA GLY A 85 -10.38 12.20 -20.99
C GLY A 85 -11.18 11.27 -20.08
N SER A 86 -12.29 10.72 -20.60
CA SER A 86 -13.21 9.86 -19.84
C SER A 86 -12.55 8.63 -19.23
N ALA A 87 -11.56 8.03 -19.93
CA ALA A 87 -10.84 6.87 -19.45
C ALA A 87 -10.10 7.12 -18.12
N TRP A 88 -9.48 8.30 -17.94
CA TRP A 88 -8.76 8.61 -16.69
C TRP A 88 -9.68 9.02 -15.56
N TRP A 89 -10.83 9.61 -15.84
CA TRP A 89 -11.89 9.82 -14.83
C TRP A 89 -12.39 8.46 -14.30
N GLY A 90 -12.69 7.50 -15.20
CA GLY A 90 -13.08 6.16 -14.81
C GLY A 90 -12.00 5.42 -14.01
N ARG A 91 -10.73 5.49 -14.45
CA ARG A 91 -9.61 4.87 -13.72
C ARG A 91 -9.41 5.50 -12.34
N ALA A 92 -9.47 6.81 -12.23
CA ALA A 92 -9.34 7.52 -10.95
C ALA A 92 -10.47 7.13 -9.99
N ALA A 93 -11.70 7.02 -10.48
CA ALA A 93 -12.85 6.57 -9.71
C ALA A 93 -12.66 5.11 -9.21
N VAL A 94 -12.33 4.18 -10.12
CA VAL A 94 -12.09 2.77 -9.76
C VAL A 94 -10.96 2.64 -8.75
N LEU A 95 -9.83 3.32 -8.96
CA LEU A 95 -8.70 3.27 -8.04
C LEU A 95 -9.05 3.88 -6.67
N GLY A 96 -9.76 5.00 -6.65
CA GLY A 96 -10.21 5.64 -5.41
C GLY A 96 -11.18 4.76 -4.63
N VAL A 97 -12.15 4.17 -5.31
CA VAL A 97 -13.11 3.24 -4.69
C VAL A 97 -12.41 2.00 -4.14
N LEU A 98 -11.49 1.39 -4.89
CA LEU A 98 -10.79 0.19 -4.45
C LEU A 98 -9.79 0.46 -3.32
N ASN A 99 -8.93 1.47 -3.47
CA ASN A 99 -7.86 1.73 -2.49
C ASN A 99 -8.37 2.38 -1.19
N ILE A 100 -9.53 3.04 -1.23
CA ILE A 100 -10.03 3.86 -0.13
C ILE A 100 -11.51 3.56 0.15
N GLY A 101 -12.37 3.74 -0.85
CA GLY A 101 -13.81 3.71 -0.70
C GLY A 101 -14.38 2.40 -0.16
N LEU A 102 -13.90 1.24 -0.62
CA LEU A 102 -14.29 -0.08 -0.13
C LEU A 102 -13.39 -0.59 0.98
N THR A 103 -12.09 -0.27 0.91
CA THR A 103 -11.11 -0.73 1.90
C THR A 103 -11.51 -0.28 3.31
N PHE A 104 -11.90 0.97 3.50
CA PHE A 104 -12.20 1.52 4.82
C PHE A 104 -13.50 0.96 5.43
N PRO A 105 -14.64 0.89 4.73
CA PRO A 105 -15.85 0.26 5.25
C PRO A 105 -15.64 -1.22 5.62
N PHE A 106 -14.97 -1.98 4.76
CA PHE A 106 -14.67 -3.37 5.05
C PHE A 106 -13.76 -3.51 6.27
N LEU A 107 -12.74 -2.64 6.40
CA LEU A 107 -11.88 -2.63 7.57
C LEU A 107 -12.65 -2.26 8.84
N ALA A 108 -13.57 -1.29 8.78
CA ALA A 108 -14.42 -0.90 9.90
C ALA A 108 -15.30 -2.05 10.37
N VAL A 109 -16.00 -2.73 9.45
CA VAL A 109 -16.82 -3.92 9.77
C VAL A 109 -15.97 -5.04 10.37
N ALA A 110 -14.76 -5.27 9.86
CA ALA A 110 -13.85 -6.26 10.43
C ALA A 110 -13.42 -5.87 11.86
N ALA A 111 -13.09 -4.60 12.09
CA ALA A 111 -12.66 -4.09 13.39
C ALA A 111 -13.79 -4.13 14.46
N GLU A 112 -15.05 -3.95 14.05
CA GLU A 112 -16.20 -4.05 14.95
C GLU A 112 -16.54 -5.48 15.35
N ARG A 113 -16.32 -6.45 14.42
CA ARG A 113 -16.76 -7.84 14.58
C ARG A 113 -15.67 -8.81 15.01
N LEU A 114 -14.41 -8.43 14.87
CA LEU A 114 -13.26 -9.26 15.20
C LEU A 114 -12.40 -8.58 16.26
N PRO A 115 -11.76 -9.36 17.13
CA PRO A 115 -10.68 -8.83 17.94
C PRO A 115 -9.65 -8.14 17.03
N GLY A 116 -9.15 -6.98 17.44
CA GLY A 116 -8.26 -6.13 16.62
C GLY A 116 -7.06 -6.88 16.05
N GLY A 117 -6.54 -7.87 16.79
CA GLY A 117 -5.47 -8.74 16.33
C GLY A 117 -5.85 -9.63 15.14
N VAL A 118 -7.06 -10.17 15.13
CA VAL A 118 -7.55 -11.01 14.01
C VAL A 118 -7.75 -10.14 12.77
N ALA A 119 -8.38 -8.97 12.93
CA ALA A 119 -8.59 -8.01 11.83
C ALA A 119 -7.24 -7.57 11.21
N ALA A 120 -6.23 -7.23 12.04
CA ALA A 120 -4.89 -6.85 11.59
C ALA A 120 -4.17 -8.00 10.87
N THR A 121 -4.33 -9.25 11.32
CA THR A 121 -3.74 -10.41 10.66
C THR A 121 -4.36 -10.65 9.28
N LEU A 122 -5.68 -10.48 9.14
CA LEU A 122 -6.36 -10.58 7.85
C LEU A 122 -5.88 -9.47 6.89
N ALA A 123 -5.72 -8.24 7.38
CA ALA A 123 -5.14 -7.15 6.58
C ALA A 123 -3.69 -7.46 6.15
N ALA A 124 -2.90 -8.13 6.99
CA ALA A 124 -1.54 -8.57 6.66
C ALA A 124 -1.49 -9.66 5.57
N ALA A 125 -2.62 -10.26 5.18
CA ALA A 125 -2.71 -11.14 4.00
C ALA A 125 -2.61 -10.37 2.67
N GLN A 126 -2.76 -9.06 2.64
CA GLN A 126 -2.71 -8.24 1.43
C GLN A 126 -1.49 -8.52 0.53
N PRO A 127 -0.24 -8.65 1.01
CA PRO A 127 0.90 -8.95 0.16
C PRO A 127 0.76 -10.26 -0.62
N LEU A 128 0.10 -11.27 -0.05
CA LEU A 128 -0.15 -12.55 -0.72
C LEU A 128 -1.15 -12.38 -1.87
N VAL A 129 -2.23 -11.65 -1.63
CA VAL A 129 -3.23 -11.32 -2.67
C VAL A 129 -2.59 -10.49 -3.78
N VAL A 130 -1.76 -9.50 -3.44
CA VAL A 130 -1.00 -8.71 -4.43
C VAL A 130 -0.07 -9.59 -5.26
N ALA A 131 0.63 -10.55 -4.66
CA ALA A 131 1.52 -11.46 -5.38
C ALA A 131 0.76 -12.31 -6.43
N LEU A 132 -0.43 -12.81 -6.06
CA LEU A 132 -1.30 -13.55 -6.99
C LEU A 132 -1.83 -12.65 -8.11
N LEU A 133 -2.32 -11.46 -7.77
CA LEU A 133 -2.84 -10.49 -8.74
C LEU A 133 -1.74 -9.96 -9.66
N ALA A 134 -0.51 -9.75 -9.16
CA ALA A 134 0.62 -9.33 -9.97
C ALA A 134 0.93 -10.37 -11.08
N THR A 135 0.81 -11.66 -10.76
CA THR A 135 0.97 -12.72 -11.76
C THR A 135 -0.15 -12.69 -12.80
N ALA A 136 -1.40 -12.61 -12.36
CA ALA A 136 -2.57 -12.66 -13.24
C ALA A 136 -2.73 -11.38 -14.08
N VAL A 137 -2.53 -10.20 -13.49
CA VAL A 137 -2.84 -8.89 -14.08
C VAL A 137 -1.63 -8.25 -14.74
N LEU A 138 -0.45 -8.33 -14.11
CA LEU A 138 0.79 -7.71 -14.59
C LEU A 138 1.67 -8.68 -15.38
N ARG A 139 1.33 -9.97 -15.37
CA ARG A 139 2.14 -11.06 -15.97
C ARG A 139 3.55 -11.12 -15.37
N GLU A 140 3.71 -10.66 -14.13
CA GLU A 140 4.96 -10.80 -13.38
C GLU A 140 5.16 -12.27 -13.00
N ARG A 141 6.40 -12.75 -13.01
CA ARG A 141 6.71 -14.11 -12.54
C ARG A 141 6.52 -14.18 -11.03
N LEU A 142 5.78 -15.18 -10.57
CA LEU A 142 5.61 -15.42 -9.13
C LEU A 142 6.98 -15.71 -8.51
N SER A 143 7.39 -14.85 -7.60
CA SER A 143 8.62 -15.06 -6.84
C SER A 143 8.31 -15.90 -5.61
N ALA A 144 8.73 -17.16 -5.60
CA ALA A 144 8.60 -18.03 -4.44
C ALA A 144 9.26 -17.42 -3.18
N TRP A 145 10.35 -16.69 -3.35
CA TRP A 145 11.01 -15.94 -2.28
C TRP A 145 10.08 -14.90 -1.64
N ARG A 146 9.46 -14.02 -2.46
CA ARG A 146 8.55 -12.99 -1.96
C ARG A 146 7.27 -13.59 -1.38
N LEU A 147 6.78 -14.66 -1.97
CA LEU A 147 5.61 -15.38 -1.45
C LEU A 147 5.91 -15.99 -0.06
N ALA A 148 7.04 -16.68 0.09
CA ALA A 148 7.46 -17.27 1.36
C ALA A 148 7.61 -16.21 2.46
N TRP A 149 8.25 -15.08 2.15
CA TRP A 149 8.39 -13.99 3.10
C TRP A 149 7.08 -13.23 3.35
N GLY A 150 6.17 -13.16 2.37
CA GLY A 150 4.82 -12.67 2.58
C GLY A 150 4.03 -13.52 3.60
N VAL A 151 4.11 -14.86 3.47
CA VAL A 151 3.52 -15.80 4.43
C VAL A 151 4.18 -15.66 5.81
N ALA A 152 5.50 -15.62 5.87
CA ALA A 152 6.24 -15.46 7.12
C ALA A 152 5.87 -14.12 7.81
N GLY A 153 5.75 -13.03 7.06
CA GLY A 153 5.33 -11.73 7.57
C GLY A 153 3.89 -11.73 8.11
N MET A 154 2.97 -12.38 7.41
CA MET A 154 1.59 -12.54 7.88
C MET A 154 1.54 -13.34 9.18
N LEU A 155 2.29 -14.45 9.28
CA LEU A 155 2.41 -15.24 10.51
C LEU A 155 3.05 -14.42 11.64
N GLY A 156 4.09 -13.64 11.34
CA GLY A 156 4.73 -12.73 12.29
C GLY A 156 3.75 -11.71 12.86
N VAL A 157 2.97 -11.03 12.00
CA VAL A 157 1.90 -10.11 12.44
C VAL A 157 0.85 -10.84 13.27
N GLY A 158 0.45 -12.05 12.87
CA GLY A 158 -0.46 -12.88 13.65
C GLY A 158 0.04 -13.12 15.07
N LEU A 159 1.31 -13.49 15.25
CA LEU A 159 1.92 -13.69 16.57
C LEU A 159 1.99 -12.39 17.41
N VAL A 160 2.12 -11.22 16.76
CA VAL A 160 2.13 -9.92 17.48
C VAL A 160 0.74 -9.58 18.02
N VAL A 161 -0.32 -9.86 17.23
CA VAL A 161 -1.63 -9.24 17.47
C VAL A 161 -2.73 -10.21 17.90
N ILE A 162 -2.59 -11.53 17.66
CA ILE A 162 -3.58 -12.52 18.09
C ILE A 162 -3.38 -12.84 19.57
N GLY A 163 -4.41 -12.56 20.38
CA GLY A 163 -4.47 -12.88 21.80
C GLY A 163 -5.37 -14.09 22.10
N PRO A 164 -5.44 -14.53 23.38
CA PRO A 164 -6.23 -15.68 23.81
C PRO A 164 -7.75 -15.57 23.57
N ALA A 165 -8.28 -14.35 23.41
CA ALA A 165 -9.71 -14.06 23.24
C ALA A 165 -10.12 -13.98 21.74
N ALA A 166 -9.43 -14.64 20.84
CA ALA A 166 -9.77 -14.63 19.42
C ALA A 166 -11.14 -15.26 19.17
N SER A 167 -12.13 -14.45 18.74
CA SER A 167 -13.41 -14.91 18.23
C SER A 167 -13.41 -14.85 16.71
N PHE A 168 -14.16 -15.75 16.07
CA PHE A 168 -14.21 -15.88 14.62
C PHE A 168 -15.62 -15.60 14.12
N ASP A 169 -15.97 -14.29 13.91
CA ASP A 169 -17.21 -13.91 13.24
C ASP A 169 -17.03 -14.03 11.73
N PRO A 170 -17.86 -14.83 11.00
CA PRO A 170 -17.69 -15.03 9.56
C PRO A 170 -17.84 -13.73 8.75
N VAL A 171 -18.71 -12.82 9.17
CA VAL A 171 -18.92 -11.52 8.50
C VAL A 171 -17.69 -10.64 8.69
N GLY A 172 -17.14 -10.62 9.89
CA GLY A 172 -15.90 -9.90 10.18
C GLY A 172 -14.71 -10.44 9.37
N ILE A 173 -14.58 -11.78 9.26
CA ILE A 173 -13.55 -12.43 8.44
C ILE A 173 -13.72 -12.07 6.96
N ALA A 174 -14.96 -12.19 6.42
CA ALA A 174 -15.22 -11.83 5.03
C ALA A 174 -14.93 -10.36 4.74
N ALA A 175 -15.26 -9.46 5.67
CA ALA A 175 -14.94 -8.04 5.56
C ALA A 175 -13.44 -7.77 5.61
N GLY A 176 -12.70 -8.40 6.53
CA GLY A 176 -11.23 -8.27 6.61
C GLY A 176 -10.53 -8.73 5.33
N LEU A 177 -10.92 -9.88 4.81
CA LEU A 177 -10.43 -10.38 3.52
C LEU A 177 -10.87 -9.49 2.35
N GLY A 178 -12.10 -8.99 2.38
CA GLY A 178 -12.63 -8.03 1.40
C GLY A 178 -11.83 -6.73 1.36
N SER A 179 -11.45 -6.19 2.53
CA SER A 179 -10.56 -5.03 2.65
C SER A 179 -9.20 -5.31 2.03
N ALA A 180 -8.56 -6.42 2.41
CA ALA A 180 -7.26 -6.83 1.86
C ALA A 180 -7.32 -7.04 0.33
N ALA A 181 -8.37 -7.69 -0.17
CA ALA A 181 -8.56 -7.93 -1.60
C ALA A 181 -8.82 -6.64 -2.38
N SER A 182 -9.65 -5.73 -1.86
CA SER A 182 -9.95 -4.43 -2.46
C SER A 182 -8.68 -3.61 -2.62
N MET A 183 -7.92 -3.45 -1.54
CA MET A 183 -6.64 -2.73 -1.55
C MET A 183 -5.63 -3.40 -2.48
N ALA A 184 -5.51 -4.74 -2.44
CA ALA A 184 -4.60 -5.49 -3.31
C ALA A 184 -4.92 -5.29 -4.80
N LEU A 185 -6.20 -5.32 -5.17
CA LEU A 185 -6.66 -5.05 -6.53
C LEU A 185 -6.38 -3.60 -6.92
N GLY A 186 -6.67 -2.65 -6.04
CA GLY A 186 -6.43 -1.23 -6.23
C GLY A 186 -4.94 -0.92 -6.50
N VAL A 187 -4.02 -1.44 -5.67
CA VAL A 187 -2.58 -1.22 -5.87
C VAL A 187 -2.06 -1.91 -7.14
N THR A 188 -2.57 -3.11 -7.45
CA THR A 188 -2.20 -3.83 -8.67
C THR A 188 -2.65 -3.08 -9.93
N LEU A 189 -3.88 -2.57 -9.95
CA LEU A 189 -4.38 -1.74 -11.05
C LEU A 189 -3.67 -0.39 -11.13
N THR A 190 -3.33 0.21 -9.98
CA THR A 190 -2.48 1.42 -9.94
C THR A 190 -1.16 1.18 -10.66
N ARG A 191 -0.54 0.03 -10.42
CA ARG A 191 0.70 -0.36 -11.12
C ARG A 191 0.47 -0.62 -12.60
N ARG A 192 -0.62 -1.33 -12.95
CA ARG A 192 -0.94 -1.67 -14.35
C ARG A 192 -1.19 -0.45 -15.22
N TRP A 193 -1.97 0.50 -14.72
CA TRP A 193 -2.33 1.70 -15.48
C TRP A 193 -1.26 2.78 -15.42
N GLY A 194 -0.41 2.71 -14.41
CA GLY A 194 0.63 3.70 -14.17
C GLY A 194 0.07 5.08 -13.86
N ARG A 195 0.92 6.07 -13.98
CA ARG A 195 0.58 7.48 -13.84
C ARG A 195 0.70 8.14 -15.23
N PRO A 196 -0.28 8.94 -15.67
CA PRO A 196 -0.22 9.59 -16.97
C PRO A 196 1.00 10.52 -17.07
N PRO A 197 1.57 10.68 -18.27
CA PRO A 197 2.63 11.66 -18.51
C PRO A 197 2.22 13.07 -18.08
N GLY A 198 3.11 13.79 -17.42
CA GLY A 198 2.87 15.16 -16.95
C GLY A 198 2.02 15.28 -15.68
N VAL A 199 1.54 14.18 -15.11
CA VAL A 199 0.79 14.17 -13.84
C VAL A 199 1.75 13.89 -12.69
N GLY A 200 1.86 14.82 -11.73
CA GLY A 200 2.68 14.63 -10.53
C GLY A 200 2.09 13.58 -9.55
N PRO A 201 2.93 13.01 -8.64
CA PRO A 201 2.45 12.06 -7.63
C PRO A 201 1.34 12.61 -6.76
N THR A 202 1.42 13.89 -6.38
CA THR A 202 0.44 14.58 -5.54
C THR A 202 -0.92 14.66 -6.23
N ALA A 203 -0.98 15.08 -7.50
CA ALA A 203 -2.23 15.12 -8.25
C ALA A 203 -2.83 13.72 -8.41
N PHE A 204 -2.00 12.70 -8.70
CA PHE A 204 -2.45 11.33 -8.84
C PHE A 204 -2.99 10.73 -7.53
N ALA A 205 -2.37 11.03 -6.39
CA ALA A 205 -2.91 10.70 -5.08
C ALA A 205 -4.22 11.45 -4.82
N GLY A 206 -4.28 12.74 -5.16
CA GLY A 206 -5.47 13.57 -5.02
C GLY A 206 -6.68 13.02 -5.78
N TRP A 207 -6.50 12.49 -7.00
CA TRP A 207 -7.59 11.85 -7.74
C TRP A 207 -8.20 10.68 -6.99
N GLN A 208 -7.36 9.82 -6.43
CA GLN A 208 -7.82 8.61 -5.75
C GLN A 208 -8.42 8.93 -4.37
N LEU A 209 -7.78 9.80 -3.60
CA LEU A 209 -8.28 10.24 -2.29
C LEU A 209 -9.63 10.95 -2.43
N THR A 210 -9.77 11.84 -3.41
CA THR A 210 -11.04 12.55 -3.65
C THR A 210 -12.12 11.59 -4.12
N ALA A 211 -11.83 10.71 -5.08
CA ALA A 211 -12.82 9.75 -5.58
C ALA A 211 -13.25 8.77 -4.49
N GLY A 212 -12.31 8.23 -3.71
CA GLY A 212 -12.61 7.36 -2.58
C GLY A 212 -13.35 8.08 -1.45
N GLY A 213 -12.98 9.34 -1.16
CA GLY A 213 -13.67 10.16 -0.17
C GLY A 213 -15.10 10.53 -0.59
N LEU A 214 -15.32 10.84 -1.87
CA LEU A 214 -16.67 11.09 -2.40
C LEU A 214 -17.54 9.82 -2.36
N PHE A 215 -16.96 8.64 -2.57
CA PHE A 215 -17.66 7.37 -2.38
C PHE A 215 -17.98 7.12 -0.91
N LEU A 216 -17.03 7.40 0.00
CA LEU A 216 -17.24 7.26 1.44
C LEU A 216 -18.30 8.20 2.00
N LEU A 217 -18.46 9.39 1.43
CA LEU A 217 -19.36 10.41 1.94
C LEU A 217 -20.78 9.85 2.19
N PRO A 218 -21.51 9.34 1.18
CA PRO A 218 -22.83 8.77 1.41
C PRO A 218 -22.79 7.53 2.32
N VAL A 219 -21.76 6.67 2.20
CA VAL A 219 -21.63 5.46 3.01
C VAL A 219 -21.51 5.81 4.50
N THR A 220 -20.70 6.82 4.84
CA THR A 220 -20.52 7.29 6.21
C THR A 220 -21.82 7.82 6.80
N PHE A 221 -22.51 8.71 6.11
CA PHE A 221 -23.78 9.28 6.63
C PHE A 221 -24.91 8.26 6.73
N LEU A 222 -24.94 7.26 5.85
CA LEU A 222 -25.94 6.18 5.92
C LEU A 222 -25.64 5.19 7.04
N ALA A 223 -24.38 4.92 7.35
CA ALA A 223 -23.97 3.93 8.36
C ALA A 223 -23.81 4.52 9.76
N GLU A 224 -23.23 5.71 9.89
CA GLU A 224 -22.88 6.34 11.18
C GLU A 224 -23.77 7.55 11.53
N GLY A 225 -24.59 8.03 10.57
CA GLY A 225 -25.50 9.15 10.81
C GLY A 225 -24.81 10.51 10.84
N THR A 226 -25.16 11.34 11.82
CA THR A 226 -24.60 12.69 11.95
C THR A 226 -23.15 12.66 12.42
N PRO A 227 -22.30 13.64 11.97
CA PRO A 227 -20.94 13.74 12.44
C PRO A 227 -20.87 13.85 13.98
N PRO A 228 -19.87 13.22 14.63
CA PRO A 228 -19.64 13.37 16.05
C PRO A 228 -19.22 14.80 16.39
N PRO A 229 -19.41 15.25 17.64
CA PRO A 229 -18.89 16.53 18.11
C PRO A 229 -17.34 16.51 18.01
N ILE A 230 -16.77 17.58 17.47
CA ILE A 230 -15.30 17.72 17.30
C ILE A 230 -14.81 18.70 18.36
N ASP A 231 -14.13 18.19 19.37
CA ASP A 231 -13.39 18.98 20.37
C ASP A 231 -11.94 19.27 19.93
N GLY A 232 -11.15 19.90 20.78
CA GLY A 232 -9.75 20.22 20.48
C GLY A 232 -8.88 19.00 20.20
N PRO A 233 -8.87 17.96 21.05
CA PRO A 233 -8.17 16.70 20.78
C PRO A 233 -8.61 16.02 19.48
N ALA A 234 -9.92 15.92 19.23
CA ALA A 234 -10.45 15.33 18.00
C ALA A 234 -9.99 16.11 16.77
N LEU A 235 -9.98 17.45 16.82
CA LEU A 235 -9.48 18.27 15.72
C LEU A 235 -8.02 17.95 15.40
N VAL A 236 -7.15 17.86 16.41
CA VAL A 236 -5.73 17.47 16.25
C VAL A 236 -5.62 16.08 15.61
N GLY A 237 -6.41 15.11 16.10
CA GLY A 237 -6.47 13.76 15.56
C GLY A 237 -6.88 13.74 14.09
N TYR A 238 -7.94 14.43 13.70
CA TYR A 238 -8.40 14.51 12.33
C TYR A 238 -7.41 15.23 11.40
N VAL A 239 -6.77 16.31 11.87
CA VAL A 239 -5.73 17.02 11.11
C VAL A 239 -4.52 16.08 10.89
N TRP A 240 -4.09 15.35 11.91
CA TRP A 240 -3.03 14.36 11.77
C TRP A 240 -3.39 13.28 10.75
N LEU A 241 -4.58 12.68 10.89
CA LEU A 241 -5.04 11.64 9.97
C LEU A 241 -5.20 12.15 8.54
N GLY A 242 -5.68 13.39 8.35
CA GLY A 242 -5.85 14.00 7.04
C GLY A 242 -4.53 14.38 6.38
N LEU A 243 -3.66 15.13 7.06
CA LEU A 243 -2.44 15.66 6.46
C LEU A 243 -1.30 14.63 6.44
N VAL A 244 -1.07 13.92 7.56
CA VAL A 244 0.05 12.97 7.66
C VAL A 244 -0.38 11.59 7.17
N GLY A 245 -1.43 11.02 7.74
CA GLY A 245 -1.93 9.69 7.40
C GLY A 245 -2.66 9.62 6.04
N GLY A 246 -3.22 10.74 5.58
CA GLY A 246 -3.87 10.89 4.28
C GLY A 246 -2.91 11.47 3.24
N LEU A 247 -2.78 12.80 3.19
CA LEU A 247 -2.07 13.49 2.11
C LEU A 247 -0.63 13.00 1.93
N LEU A 248 0.21 13.14 2.96
CA LEU A 248 1.63 12.78 2.86
C LEU A 248 1.80 11.27 2.60
N ALA A 249 1.14 10.43 3.39
CA ALA A 249 1.28 8.99 3.29
C ALA A 249 0.85 8.48 1.90
N PHE A 250 -0.32 8.87 1.39
CA PHE A 250 -0.77 8.39 0.08
C PHE A 250 0.03 8.95 -1.09
N VAL A 251 0.55 10.19 -1.00
CA VAL A 251 1.48 10.72 -2.01
C VAL A 251 2.74 9.87 -2.09
N LEU A 252 3.35 9.54 -0.94
CA LEU A 252 4.55 8.70 -0.87
C LEU A 252 4.26 7.26 -1.30
N TRP A 253 3.11 6.71 -0.90
CA TRP A 253 2.67 5.38 -1.27
C TRP A 253 2.49 5.22 -2.78
N PHE A 254 1.70 6.08 -3.42
CA PHE A 254 1.46 5.99 -4.85
C PHE A 254 2.69 6.36 -5.68
N ARG A 255 3.60 7.20 -5.15
CA ARG A 255 4.93 7.37 -5.74
C ARG A 255 5.71 6.05 -5.72
N GLY A 256 5.74 5.36 -4.58
CA GLY A 256 6.40 4.07 -4.43
C GLY A 256 5.85 3.01 -5.38
N LEU A 257 4.53 2.92 -5.54
CA LEU A 257 3.88 1.98 -6.47
C LEU A 257 4.28 2.18 -7.94
N THR A 258 4.67 3.39 -8.33
CA THR A 258 5.16 3.65 -9.71
C THR A 258 6.66 3.43 -9.87
N SER A 259 7.44 3.42 -8.78
CA SER A 259 8.90 3.37 -8.80
C SER A 259 9.48 2.01 -8.39
N LEU A 260 8.74 1.22 -7.62
CA LEU A 260 9.17 -0.06 -7.08
C LEU A 260 8.30 -1.21 -7.58
N PRO A 261 8.78 -2.47 -7.54
CA PRO A 261 7.95 -3.64 -7.78
C PRO A 261 6.75 -3.68 -6.82
N VAL A 262 5.55 -3.94 -7.33
CA VAL A 262 4.31 -3.90 -6.54
C VAL A 262 4.34 -4.86 -5.35
N THR A 263 4.96 -6.03 -5.52
CA THR A 263 5.13 -7.03 -4.47
C THR A 263 6.06 -6.56 -3.34
N SER A 264 7.11 -5.77 -3.67
CA SER A 264 7.98 -5.16 -2.67
C SER A 264 7.24 -4.08 -1.87
N VAL A 265 6.48 -3.23 -2.56
CA VAL A 265 5.65 -2.20 -1.90
C VAL A 265 4.60 -2.84 -1.00
N ALA A 266 3.95 -3.90 -1.46
CA ALA A 266 2.92 -4.61 -0.69
C ALA A 266 3.47 -5.15 0.65
N VAL A 267 4.69 -5.69 0.67
CA VAL A 267 5.32 -6.18 1.91
C VAL A 267 5.59 -5.06 2.91
N LEU A 268 5.84 -3.82 2.46
CA LEU A 268 6.03 -2.68 3.36
C LEU A 268 4.79 -2.37 4.22
N VAL A 269 3.59 -2.78 3.80
CA VAL A 269 2.35 -2.60 4.59
C VAL A 269 2.45 -3.27 5.97
N LEU A 270 3.23 -4.35 6.09
CA LEU A 270 3.46 -5.04 7.36
C LEU A 270 4.12 -4.12 8.43
N LEU A 271 4.71 -3.01 8.01
CA LEU A 271 5.27 -2.03 8.95
C LEU A 271 4.17 -1.34 9.78
N SER A 272 2.95 -1.19 9.24
CA SER A 272 1.84 -0.54 9.94
C SER A 272 1.47 -1.23 11.26
N PRO A 273 1.18 -2.54 11.33
CA PRO A 273 0.90 -3.21 12.59
C PRO A 273 2.10 -3.25 13.55
N LEU A 274 3.33 -3.23 13.01
CA LEU A 274 4.53 -3.17 13.86
C LEU A 274 4.64 -1.81 14.56
N VAL A 275 4.45 -0.72 13.83
CA VAL A 275 4.42 0.62 14.42
C VAL A 275 3.27 0.76 15.41
N ALA A 276 2.10 0.20 15.10
CA ALA A 276 0.97 0.19 16.03
C ALA A 276 1.31 -0.56 17.34
N ALA A 277 2.00 -1.70 17.27
CA ALA A 277 2.44 -2.47 18.42
C ALA A 277 3.46 -1.69 19.28
N VAL A 278 4.43 -1.03 18.64
CA VAL A 278 5.43 -0.19 19.33
C VAL A 278 4.74 0.98 20.03
N LEU A 279 3.83 1.68 19.35
CA LEU A 279 3.08 2.80 19.93
C LEU A 279 2.17 2.33 21.06
N GLY A 280 1.53 1.17 20.91
CA GLY A 280 0.76 0.53 21.98
C GLY A 280 1.60 0.28 23.23
N ALA A 281 2.83 -0.20 23.05
CA ALA A 281 3.75 -0.43 24.17
C ALA A 281 4.23 0.87 24.81
N VAL A 282 4.63 1.87 24.00
CA VAL A 282 5.27 3.10 24.50
C VAL A 282 4.24 4.11 25.03
N VAL A 283 3.11 4.27 24.33
CA VAL A 283 2.10 5.30 24.66
C VAL A 283 1.04 4.75 25.59
N LEU A 284 0.58 3.51 25.37
CA LEU A 284 -0.52 2.89 26.14
C LEU A 284 -0.02 1.94 27.23
N GLY A 285 1.31 1.83 27.45
CA GLY A 285 1.90 0.95 28.47
C GLY A 285 1.64 -0.54 28.26
N GLN A 286 1.29 -0.96 27.05
CA GLN A 286 1.05 -2.37 26.72
C GLN A 286 2.38 -3.14 26.71
N THR A 287 2.43 -4.26 27.44
CA THR A 287 3.64 -5.11 27.45
C THR A 287 3.61 -6.14 26.32
N LEU A 288 4.70 -6.24 25.57
CA LEU A 288 4.87 -7.28 24.56
C LEU A 288 5.40 -8.55 25.21
N GLY A 289 4.64 -9.63 25.13
CA GLY A 289 5.07 -10.94 25.60
C GLY A 289 6.11 -11.58 24.66
N PRO A 290 6.77 -12.69 25.11
CA PRO A 290 7.80 -13.38 24.30
C PRO A 290 7.31 -13.80 22.90
N THR A 291 6.09 -14.31 22.79
CA THR A 291 5.48 -14.69 21.49
C THR A 291 5.33 -13.48 20.56
N GLN A 292 4.93 -12.33 21.11
CA GLN A 292 4.78 -11.10 20.36
C GLN A 292 6.14 -10.57 19.89
N LEU A 293 7.18 -10.67 20.70
CA LEU A 293 8.55 -10.30 20.31
C LEU A 293 9.09 -11.20 19.17
N VAL A 294 8.82 -12.51 19.22
CA VAL A 294 9.17 -13.43 18.11
C VAL A 294 8.42 -13.03 16.83
N GLY A 295 7.11 -12.78 16.95
CA GLY A 295 6.29 -12.33 15.82
C GLY A 295 6.79 -11.01 15.22
N PHE A 296 7.17 -10.06 16.07
CA PHE A 296 7.73 -8.77 15.66
C PHE A 296 9.04 -8.95 14.88
N GLY A 297 9.97 -9.77 15.39
CA GLY A 297 11.20 -10.09 14.71
C GLY A 297 10.98 -10.76 13.35
N LEU A 298 10.03 -11.71 13.28
CA LEU A 298 9.67 -12.40 12.04
C LEU A 298 9.07 -11.45 11.00
N ALA A 299 8.17 -10.55 11.42
CA ALA A 299 7.58 -9.56 10.53
C ALA A 299 8.63 -8.55 10.00
N LEU A 300 9.55 -8.09 10.85
CA LEU A 300 10.67 -7.24 10.42
C LEU A 300 11.58 -7.97 9.42
N ALA A 301 11.95 -9.23 9.71
CA ALA A 301 12.74 -10.05 8.79
C ALA A 301 12.04 -10.20 7.43
N ALA A 302 10.72 -10.39 7.43
CA ALA A 302 9.92 -10.49 6.21
C ALA A 302 9.92 -9.18 5.41
N ILE A 303 9.81 -8.03 6.07
CA ILE A 303 9.89 -6.72 5.40
C ILE A 303 11.24 -6.56 4.71
N VAL A 304 12.34 -6.81 5.42
CA VAL A 304 13.71 -6.68 4.88
C VAL A 304 13.94 -7.67 3.75
N ALA A 305 13.65 -8.95 3.97
CA ALA A 305 13.88 -10.01 2.99
C ALA A 305 13.01 -9.85 1.73
N GLY A 306 11.78 -9.32 1.88
CA GLY A 306 10.90 -9.01 0.74
C GLY A 306 11.43 -7.93 -0.19
N GLN A 307 12.34 -7.05 0.29
CA GLN A 307 13.02 -6.03 -0.54
C GLN A 307 14.24 -6.59 -1.27
N LEU A 308 14.80 -7.71 -0.82
CA LEU A 308 16.00 -8.31 -1.40
C LEU A 308 15.66 -9.09 -2.69
N PRO A 309 16.58 -9.13 -3.67
CA PRO A 309 16.44 -10.02 -4.81
C PRO A 309 16.44 -11.48 -4.34
N ALA A 310 15.62 -12.32 -5.01
CA ALA A 310 15.64 -13.76 -4.73
C ALA A 310 17.06 -14.32 -4.92
N PRO A 311 17.52 -15.20 -4.01
CA PRO A 311 18.79 -15.89 -4.18
C PRO A 311 18.81 -16.58 -5.55
N ARG A 312 19.86 -16.37 -6.34
CA ARG A 312 20.06 -17.10 -7.58
C ARG A 312 20.23 -18.58 -7.20
N ARG A 313 19.33 -19.44 -7.62
CA ARG A 313 19.56 -20.87 -7.58
C ARG A 313 20.84 -21.11 -8.37
N GLY A 314 21.90 -21.50 -7.68
CA GLY A 314 23.15 -21.88 -8.33
C GLY A 314 22.82 -22.91 -9.41
N GLY A 315 23.03 -22.53 -10.68
CA GLY A 315 22.94 -23.47 -11.76
C GLY A 315 23.89 -24.62 -11.45
N GLY A 316 23.33 -25.85 -11.26
CA GLY A 316 24.14 -27.02 -11.10
C GLY A 316 25.20 -27.04 -12.22
N ARG A 317 26.47 -26.98 -11.86
CA ARG A 317 27.57 -27.34 -12.74
C ARG A 317 27.27 -28.77 -13.16
N GLY A 318 26.69 -28.95 -14.37
CA GLY A 318 26.71 -30.22 -15.06
C GLY A 318 28.18 -30.57 -15.29
N GLY A 319 28.69 -31.47 -14.46
CA GLY A 319 29.95 -32.13 -14.70
C GLY A 319 29.78 -32.96 -15.98
N GLY A 320 30.31 -32.49 -17.08
CA GLY A 320 30.64 -33.32 -18.21
C GLY A 320 31.91 -34.08 -17.83
N GLY A 321 31.77 -35.38 -17.67
CA GLY A 321 32.84 -36.36 -17.75
C GLY A 321 32.83 -36.99 -19.14
#